data_8bb3d6549a63175135ae8b6c5df8e5d7
#
_entry.id   8bb3d6549a63175135ae8b6c5df8e5d7
#
_cell.length_a   1.000
_cell.length_b   1.000
_cell.length_c   1.000
_cell.angle_alpha   90.00
_cell.angle_beta   90.00
_cell.angle_gamma   90.00
#
_symmetry.space_group_name_H-M   'P 1'
#
loop_
_entity.id
_entity.type
_entity.pdbx_description
1 polymer ?
#
loop_
_entity_poly.entity_id
_entity_poly.type
_entity_poly.pdbx_seq_one_letter_code
_entity_poly.pdbx_strand_id
1 'polypeptide(L)'
;LERRATFRSPLLPWLLVLPQLLIIFVFFYWPTGQAFRWAFTLEQPWGGGREWVGWQNFQEILSSSQYWASVRVSLVYAFGTSGLAICVALLLALFIDREVRGSRGWRVALIWPYAIAAPAIGMIFRFVFDARAGVFSLVNAIMPGAWDPSLNGTHAMMMLIFAGSWQLVAYNFVFFLAGLQSIPRPLIEAAAMDGAGPLRRMRDIQVPLLAPTFFFLVVINLTDSFTNSFGLVDIMTAGGPARATDIMVYKIYSDGFKGLDYSGAAAQSIILMLLVVALTFIQFRFVERKMQYR
;
A
#
# COMPACT_ATOMS: atom_id res chain seq x y z
N LEU A 1 -3.62 -24.04 37.55
CA LEU A 1 -2.16 -24.32 37.55
C LEU A 1 -1.67 -24.22 36.09
N GLU A 2 -1.32 -23.02 35.64
CA GLU A 2 -0.62 -22.82 34.36
C GLU A 2 0.76 -23.49 34.45
N ARG A 3 0.94 -24.60 33.75
CA ARG A 3 2.26 -25.15 33.52
C ARG A 3 3.02 -24.20 32.60
N ARG A 4 3.82 -23.30 33.18
CA ARG A 4 4.81 -22.53 32.43
C ARG A 4 5.73 -23.55 31.74
N ALA A 5 5.69 -23.58 30.43
CA ALA A 5 6.62 -24.35 29.60
C ALA A 5 8.02 -23.71 29.71
N THR A 6 8.73 -24.02 30.79
CA THR A 6 10.12 -23.62 30.97
C THR A 6 11.00 -24.62 30.25
N PHE A 7 11.63 -24.22 29.17
CA PHE A 7 12.65 -24.99 28.50
C PHE A 7 13.80 -25.25 29.51
N ARG A 8 14.07 -26.49 29.85
CA ARG A 8 15.16 -26.87 30.79
C ARG A 8 16.55 -26.63 30.20
N SER A 9 16.68 -26.50 28.88
CA SER A 9 17.94 -26.23 28.19
C SER A 9 17.92 -24.81 27.58
N PRO A 10 18.94 -23.97 27.87
CA PRO A 10 19.04 -22.62 27.27
C PRO A 10 19.33 -22.69 25.78
N LEU A 11 19.86 -23.79 25.24
CA LEU A 11 20.18 -23.95 23.82
C LEU A 11 19.00 -24.36 22.96
N LEU A 12 17.99 -25.04 23.52
CA LEU A 12 16.86 -25.55 22.75
C LEU A 12 16.06 -24.44 22.06
N PRO A 13 15.72 -23.30 22.69
CA PRO A 13 15.03 -22.17 22.01
C PRO A 13 15.84 -21.62 20.83
N TRP A 14 17.15 -21.47 21.00
CA TRP A 14 18.02 -20.98 19.92
C TRP A 14 18.10 -21.94 18.74
N LEU A 15 18.18 -23.25 18.98
CA LEU A 15 18.16 -24.26 17.92
C LEU A 15 16.85 -24.28 17.15
N LEU A 16 15.71 -24.03 17.81
CA LEU A 16 14.40 -23.97 17.16
C LEU A 16 14.23 -22.71 16.30
N VAL A 17 14.81 -21.58 16.71
CA VAL A 17 14.70 -20.31 15.98
C VAL A 17 15.81 -20.16 14.92
N LEU A 18 16.94 -20.86 15.06
CA LEU A 18 18.11 -20.74 14.20
C LEU A 18 17.80 -20.94 12.69
N PRO A 19 17.02 -21.94 12.26
CA PRO A 19 16.70 -22.11 10.84
C PRO A 19 15.99 -20.88 10.25
N GLN A 20 15.05 -20.29 11.00
CA GLN A 20 14.35 -19.08 10.57
C GLN A 20 15.28 -17.87 10.53
N LEU A 21 16.13 -17.71 11.55
CA LEU A 21 17.11 -16.62 11.58
C LEU A 21 18.11 -16.71 10.42
N LEU A 22 18.57 -17.91 10.06
CA LEU A 22 19.44 -18.12 8.91
C LEU A 22 18.75 -17.72 7.60
N ILE A 23 17.50 -18.13 7.40
CA ILE A 23 16.73 -17.76 6.21
C ILE A 23 16.56 -16.24 6.13
N ILE A 24 16.19 -15.59 7.23
CA ILE A 24 16.04 -14.13 7.28
C ILE A 24 17.38 -13.45 7.01
N PHE A 25 18.46 -13.93 7.61
CA PHE A 25 19.78 -13.35 7.40
C PHE A 25 20.23 -13.46 5.93
N VAL A 26 20.13 -14.65 5.35
CA VAL A 26 20.61 -14.92 3.98
C VAL A 26 19.76 -14.23 2.91
N PHE A 27 18.42 -14.20 3.09
CA PHE A 27 17.51 -13.71 2.05
C PHE A 27 17.05 -12.27 2.25
N PHE A 28 17.19 -11.71 3.45
CA PHE A 28 16.81 -10.32 3.73
C PHE A 28 18.00 -9.44 4.11
N TYR A 29 18.74 -9.78 5.16
CA TYR A 29 19.81 -8.91 5.64
C TYR A 29 21.02 -8.88 4.70
N TRP A 30 21.40 -10.02 4.14
CA TRP A 30 22.53 -10.07 3.22
C TRP A 30 22.28 -9.26 1.93
N PRO A 31 21.16 -9.43 1.18
CA PRO A 31 20.85 -8.60 0.01
C PRO A 31 20.68 -7.13 0.37
N THR A 32 20.08 -6.80 1.52
CA THR A 32 19.98 -5.44 1.99
C THR A 32 21.36 -4.81 2.21
N GLY A 33 22.29 -5.52 2.86
CA GLY A 33 23.67 -5.07 3.04
C GLY A 33 24.40 -4.86 1.71
N GLN A 34 24.15 -5.73 0.72
CA GLN A 34 24.66 -5.56 -0.64
C GLN A 34 24.10 -4.31 -1.32
N ALA A 35 22.79 -4.06 -1.21
CA ALA A 35 22.16 -2.86 -1.75
C ALA A 35 22.75 -1.60 -1.12
N PHE A 36 22.97 -1.58 0.21
CA PHE A 36 23.67 -0.48 0.87
C PHE A 36 25.08 -0.24 0.29
N ARG A 37 25.84 -1.31 0.10
CA ARG A 37 27.19 -1.19 -0.50
C ARG A 37 27.10 -0.64 -1.93
N TRP A 38 26.18 -1.12 -2.74
CA TRP A 38 26.03 -0.70 -4.14
C TRP A 38 25.60 0.77 -4.26
N ALA A 39 24.79 1.26 -3.35
CA ALA A 39 24.38 2.67 -3.35
C ALA A 39 25.54 3.68 -3.21
N PHE A 40 26.65 3.25 -2.64
CA PHE A 40 27.87 4.08 -2.50
C PHE A 40 28.97 3.75 -3.50
N THR A 41 28.70 2.86 -4.44
CA THR A 41 29.65 2.44 -5.48
C THR A 41 29.08 2.70 -6.86
N LEU A 42 29.94 2.88 -7.86
CA LEU A 42 29.59 2.92 -9.26
C LEU A 42 30.13 1.66 -9.94
N GLU A 43 29.29 0.96 -10.68
CA GLU A 43 29.69 -0.20 -11.47
C GLU A 43 30.28 0.27 -12.81
N GLN A 44 31.47 -0.20 -13.13
CA GLN A 44 32.10 0.15 -14.40
C GLN A 44 31.48 -0.66 -15.55
N PRO A 45 30.89 -0.02 -16.59
CA PRO A 45 30.14 -0.71 -17.65
C PRO A 45 30.92 -1.76 -18.42
N TRP A 46 32.24 -1.68 -18.39
CA TRP A 46 33.15 -2.51 -19.20
C TRP A 46 33.90 -3.57 -18.38
N GLY A 47 33.41 -3.93 -17.19
CA GLY A 47 33.98 -5.03 -16.41
C GLY A 47 35.19 -4.67 -15.54
N GLY A 48 35.42 -3.40 -15.27
CA GLY A 48 36.52 -2.91 -14.40
C GLY A 48 36.29 -3.05 -12.90
N GLY A 49 35.16 -3.66 -12.48
CA GLY A 49 34.80 -3.75 -11.06
C GLY A 49 33.90 -2.62 -10.61
N ARG A 50 33.89 -2.36 -9.28
CA ARG A 50 33.12 -1.27 -8.65
C ARG A 50 34.03 -0.28 -7.98
N GLU A 51 33.83 0.99 -8.29
CA GLU A 51 34.54 2.10 -7.70
C GLU A 51 33.70 2.71 -6.56
N TRP A 52 34.35 3.09 -5.47
CA TRP A 52 33.69 3.78 -4.37
C TRP A 52 33.53 5.28 -4.70
N VAL A 53 32.28 5.73 -4.87
CA VAL A 53 31.95 7.12 -5.24
C VAL A 53 31.28 7.92 -4.10
N GLY A 54 31.14 7.31 -2.94
CA GLY A 54 30.53 7.94 -1.78
C GLY A 54 29.08 8.40 -2.04
N TRP A 55 28.80 9.68 -1.86
CA TRP A 55 27.44 10.24 -1.97
C TRP A 55 27.03 10.64 -3.39
N GLN A 56 27.84 10.40 -4.41
CA GLN A 56 27.59 10.87 -5.77
C GLN A 56 26.24 10.36 -6.32
N ASN A 57 25.94 9.07 -6.19
CA ASN A 57 24.65 8.50 -6.66
C ASN A 57 23.45 9.22 -6.02
N PHE A 58 23.53 9.53 -4.73
CA PHE A 58 22.45 10.25 -4.03
C PHE A 58 22.33 11.70 -4.52
N GLN A 59 23.44 12.39 -4.80
CA GLN A 59 23.41 13.75 -5.34
C GLN A 59 22.80 13.78 -6.74
N GLU A 60 23.14 12.85 -7.61
CA GLU A 60 22.59 12.72 -8.96
C GLU A 60 21.08 12.46 -8.90
N ILE A 61 20.61 11.53 -8.06
CA ILE A 61 19.19 11.22 -7.88
C ILE A 61 18.42 12.42 -7.36
N LEU A 62 18.91 13.06 -6.29
CA LEU A 62 18.22 14.19 -5.65
C LEU A 62 18.24 15.46 -6.50
N SER A 63 19.18 15.61 -7.44
CA SER A 63 19.20 16.70 -8.42
C SER A 63 18.31 16.43 -9.64
N SER A 64 17.87 15.18 -9.84
CA SER A 64 17.06 14.79 -11.00
C SER A 64 15.61 15.25 -10.87
N SER A 65 15.16 16.08 -11.79
CA SER A 65 13.74 16.50 -11.88
C SER A 65 12.80 15.31 -12.13
N GLN A 66 13.28 14.30 -12.85
CA GLN A 66 12.54 13.07 -13.13
C GLN A 66 12.31 12.25 -11.86
N TYR A 67 13.31 12.16 -10.97
CA TYR A 67 13.14 11.48 -9.69
C TYR A 67 12.04 12.14 -8.83
N TRP A 68 12.06 13.46 -8.72
CA TRP A 68 11.01 14.19 -8.00
C TRP A 68 9.62 14.09 -8.65
N ALA A 69 9.56 13.93 -9.98
CA ALA A 69 8.30 13.60 -10.64
C ALA A 69 7.78 12.25 -10.18
N SER A 70 8.62 11.21 -10.11
CA SER A 70 8.23 9.88 -9.60
C SER A 70 7.84 9.90 -8.12
N VAL A 71 8.49 10.70 -7.29
CA VAL A 71 8.08 10.93 -5.89
C VAL A 71 6.66 11.50 -5.83
N ARG A 72 6.37 12.55 -6.62
CA ARG A 72 5.03 13.15 -6.69
C ARG A 72 3.97 12.16 -7.17
N VAL A 73 4.28 11.42 -8.23
CA VAL A 73 3.40 10.37 -8.78
C VAL A 73 3.10 9.31 -7.73
N SER A 74 4.11 8.86 -6.97
CA SER A 74 3.94 7.91 -5.87
C SER A 74 3.05 8.45 -4.76
N LEU A 75 3.21 9.71 -4.38
CA LEU A 75 2.37 10.35 -3.37
C LEU A 75 0.89 10.41 -3.85
N VAL A 76 0.65 10.84 -5.09
CA VAL A 76 -0.70 10.88 -5.66
C VAL A 76 -1.33 9.48 -5.66
N TYR A 77 -0.58 8.47 -6.09
CA TYR A 77 -1.02 7.09 -6.09
C TYR A 77 -1.32 6.60 -4.66
N ALA A 78 -0.39 6.76 -3.73
CA ALA A 78 -0.52 6.27 -2.36
C ALA A 78 -1.69 6.91 -1.61
N PHE A 79 -1.81 8.24 -1.66
CA PHE A 79 -2.93 8.94 -1.01
C PHE A 79 -4.27 8.69 -1.71
N GLY A 80 -4.29 8.63 -3.04
CA GLY A 80 -5.49 8.32 -3.82
C GLY A 80 -6.00 6.92 -3.52
N THR A 81 -5.12 5.92 -3.58
CA THR A 81 -5.46 4.52 -3.34
C THR A 81 -5.88 4.29 -1.89
N SER A 82 -5.10 4.77 -0.92
CA SER A 82 -5.41 4.61 0.51
C SER A 82 -6.69 5.33 0.88
N GLY A 83 -6.86 6.58 0.43
CA GLY A 83 -8.05 7.39 0.71
C GLY A 83 -9.32 6.76 0.18
N LEU A 84 -9.31 6.36 -1.10
CA LEU A 84 -10.47 5.70 -1.72
C LEU A 84 -10.80 4.36 -1.04
N ALA A 85 -9.77 3.54 -0.77
CA ALA A 85 -9.96 2.25 -0.12
C ALA A 85 -10.54 2.38 1.30
N ILE A 86 -10.03 3.31 2.10
CA ILE A 86 -10.52 3.58 3.46
C ILE A 86 -11.97 4.09 3.42
N CYS A 87 -12.28 5.05 2.56
CA CYS A 87 -13.63 5.60 2.44
C CYS A 87 -14.65 4.52 2.03
N VAL A 88 -14.35 3.75 0.98
CA VAL A 88 -15.25 2.70 0.49
C VAL A 88 -15.42 1.59 1.54
N ALA A 89 -14.32 1.13 2.15
CA ALA A 89 -14.35 0.09 3.16
C ALA A 89 -15.16 0.49 4.41
N LEU A 90 -14.99 1.74 4.87
CA LEU A 90 -15.77 2.26 6.00
C LEU A 90 -17.27 2.28 5.67
N LEU A 91 -17.63 2.80 4.51
CA LEU A 91 -19.04 2.82 4.09
C LEU A 91 -19.62 1.41 4.04
N LEU A 92 -18.92 0.45 3.43
CA LEU A 92 -19.35 -0.96 3.37
C LEU A 92 -19.46 -1.57 4.77
N ALA A 93 -18.51 -1.32 5.67
CA ALA A 93 -18.55 -1.83 7.03
C ALA A 93 -19.76 -1.27 7.82
N LEU A 94 -20.04 0.02 7.70
CA LEU A 94 -21.19 0.67 8.32
C LEU A 94 -22.53 0.16 7.79
N PHE A 95 -22.60 -0.18 6.50
CA PHE A 95 -23.82 -0.78 5.92
C PHE A 95 -24.04 -2.21 6.40
N ILE A 96 -22.98 -3.02 6.49
CA ILE A 96 -23.08 -4.45 6.83
C ILE A 96 -23.18 -4.68 8.34
N ASP A 97 -22.67 -3.77 9.17
CA ASP A 97 -22.83 -3.82 10.63
C ASP A 97 -24.30 -3.70 11.07
N ARG A 98 -25.13 -3.02 10.28
CA ARG A 98 -26.57 -3.02 10.43
C ARG A 98 -27.09 -4.38 9.93
N GLU A 99 -27.52 -5.26 10.82
CA GLU A 99 -28.12 -6.61 10.62
C GLU A 99 -28.76 -6.84 9.22
N VAL A 100 -27.93 -6.94 8.19
CA VAL A 100 -28.40 -7.20 6.83
C VAL A 100 -28.57 -8.71 6.65
N ARG A 101 -29.76 -9.13 6.20
CA ARG A 101 -30.01 -10.54 5.83
C ARG A 101 -28.94 -10.98 4.82
N GLY A 102 -28.26 -12.12 5.09
CA GLY A 102 -27.20 -12.61 4.22
C GLY A 102 -25.80 -12.02 4.47
N SER A 103 -25.58 -11.33 5.60
CA SER A 103 -24.28 -10.68 5.95
C SER A 103 -23.06 -11.60 5.81
N ARG A 104 -23.24 -12.91 6.06
CA ARG A 104 -22.17 -13.90 5.92
C ARG A 104 -21.69 -14.06 4.47
N GLY A 105 -22.60 -14.10 3.50
CA GLY A 105 -22.27 -14.15 2.06
C GLY A 105 -21.59 -12.88 1.58
N TRP A 106 -22.08 -11.72 1.97
CA TRP A 106 -21.48 -10.43 1.63
C TRP A 106 -20.05 -10.26 2.21
N ARG A 107 -19.81 -10.74 3.44
CA ARG A 107 -18.46 -10.73 4.02
C ARG A 107 -17.49 -11.55 3.19
N VAL A 108 -17.86 -12.76 2.79
CA VAL A 108 -17.02 -13.61 1.93
C VAL A 108 -16.75 -12.93 0.58
N ALA A 109 -17.80 -12.37 -0.06
CA ALA A 109 -17.68 -11.69 -1.35
C ALA A 109 -16.79 -10.43 -1.29
N LEU A 110 -16.69 -9.76 -0.14
CA LEU A 110 -15.85 -8.58 0.03
C LEU A 110 -14.40 -8.92 0.43
N ILE A 111 -14.15 -10.11 0.98
CA ILE A 111 -12.80 -10.50 1.44
C ILE A 111 -12.00 -11.18 0.33
N TRP A 112 -12.65 -11.93 -0.58
CA TRP A 112 -11.94 -12.71 -1.58
C TRP A 112 -10.98 -11.92 -2.50
N PRO A 113 -11.22 -10.62 -2.83
CA PRO A 113 -10.27 -9.84 -3.63
C PRO A 113 -8.85 -9.79 -3.04
N TYR A 114 -8.73 -9.84 -1.73
CA TYR A 114 -7.43 -9.83 -1.04
C TYR A 114 -6.58 -11.07 -1.33
N ALA A 115 -7.21 -12.19 -1.68
CA ALA A 115 -6.51 -13.43 -2.02
C ALA A 115 -5.90 -13.43 -3.43
N ILE A 116 -6.22 -12.44 -4.26
CA ILE A 116 -5.75 -12.38 -5.64
C ILE A 116 -4.40 -11.64 -5.67
N ALA A 117 -3.42 -12.25 -6.38
CA ALA A 117 -2.13 -11.61 -6.58
C ALA A 117 -2.26 -10.30 -7.38
N ALA A 118 -1.51 -9.26 -7.01
CA ALA A 118 -1.54 -7.95 -7.65
C ALA A 118 -1.37 -7.97 -9.19
N PRO A 119 -0.49 -8.78 -9.78
CA PRO A 119 -0.40 -8.89 -11.25
C PRO A 119 -1.67 -9.43 -11.90
N ALA A 120 -2.37 -10.37 -11.28
CA ALA A 120 -3.64 -10.91 -11.80
C ALA A 120 -4.75 -9.85 -11.75
N ILE A 121 -4.82 -9.09 -10.65
CA ILE A 121 -5.69 -7.91 -10.53
C ILE A 121 -5.37 -6.92 -11.65
N GLY A 122 -4.08 -6.63 -11.87
CA GLY A 122 -3.62 -5.75 -12.93
C GLY A 122 -4.10 -6.17 -14.32
N MET A 123 -4.04 -7.46 -14.66
CA MET A 123 -4.54 -7.99 -15.93
C MET A 123 -6.05 -7.82 -16.07
N ILE A 124 -6.81 -8.14 -15.04
CA ILE A 124 -8.28 -8.00 -15.03
C ILE A 124 -8.67 -6.55 -15.24
N PHE A 125 -8.11 -5.63 -14.43
CA PHE A 125 -8.47 -4.22 -14.51
C PHE A 125 -7.95 -3.55 -15.79
N ARG A 126 -6.78 -3.94 -16.30
CA ARG A 126 -6.31 -3.48 -17.61
C ARG A 126 -7.31 -3.81 -18.71
N PHE A 127 -7.90 -5.02 -18.69
CA PHE A 127 -8.94 -5.40 -19.65
C PHE A 127 -10.24 -4.64 -19.40
N VAL A 128 -10.71 -4.56 -18.16
CA VAL A 128 -11.98 -3.87 -17.81
C VAL A 128 -11.94 -2.39 -18.20
N PHE A 129 -10.80 -1.72 -17.98
CA PHE A 129 -10.61 -0.31 -18.28
C PHE A 129 -10.08 -0.03 -19.68
N ASP A 130 -9.90 -1.07 -20.53
CA ASP A 130 -9.45 -0.87 -21.90
C ASP A 130 -10.44 0.00 -22.69
N ALA A 131 -9.89 0.97 -23.43
CA ALA A 131 -10.69 1.96 -24.16
C ALA A 131 -11.50 1.38 -25.32
N ARG A 132 -11.10 0.19 -25.84
CA ARG A 132 -11.67 -0.43 -27.05
C ARG A 132 -12.40 -1.73 -26.75
N ALA A 133 -11.90 -2.56 -25.84
CA ALA A 133 -12.41 -3.90 -25.55
C ALA A 133 -13.08 -4.01 -24.18
N GLY A 134 -12.82 -3.05 -23.25
CA GLY A 134 -13.33 -3.06 -21.89
C GLY A 134 -14.72 -2.42 -21.75
N VAL A 135 -15.18 -2.31 -20.50
CA VAL A 135 -16.46 -1.66 -20.18
C VAL A 135 -16.49 -0.18 -20.63
N PHE A 136 -15.35 0.49 -20.62
CA PHE A 136 -15.23 1.88 -21.06
C PHE A 136 -15.30 2.07 -22.59
N SER A 137 -15.27 0.99 -23.38
CA SER A 137 -15.57 1.06 -24.81
C SER A 137 -16.99 1.55 -25.07
N LEU A 138 -17.95 1.23 -24.19
CA LEU A 138 -19.33 1.74 -24.24
C LEU A 138 -19.38 3.25 -23.99
N VAL A 139 -18.57 3.77 -23.08
CA VAL A 139 -18.45 5.20 -22.83
C VAL A 139 -17.88 5.91 -24.08
N ASN A 140 -16.85 5.35 -24.67
CA ASN A 140 -16.22 5.88 -25.88
C ASN A 140 -17.12 5.76 -27.13
N ALA A 141 -18.06 4.81 -27.17
CA ALA A 141 -19.05 4.72 -28.25
C ALA A 141 -20.04 5.91 -28.22
N ILE A 142 -20.36 6.43 -27.01
CA ILE A 142 -21.26 7.58 -26.83
C ILE A 142 -20.47 8.90 -26.92
N MET A 143 -19.27 8.94 -26.29
CA MET A 143 -18.38 10.10 -26.22
C MET A 143 -16.98 9.70 -26.68
N PRO A 144 -16.68 9.78 -27.98
CA PRO A 144 -15.39 9.35 -28.52
C PRO A 144 -14.21 10.07 -27.84
N GLY A 145 -13.25 9.29 -27.33
CA GLY A 145 -12.06 9.85 -26.67
C GLY A 145 -12.24 10.27 -25.20
N ALA A 146 -13.44 10.08 -24.61
CA ALA A 146 -13.69 10.41 -23.20
C ALA A 146 -12.82 9.60 -22.22
N TRP A 147 -12.42 8.40 -22.61
CA TRP A 147 -11.58 7.52 -21.80
C TRP A 147 -10.49 6.86 -22.64
N ASP A 148 -9.23 7.17 -22.35
CA ASP A 148 -8.08 6.48 -22.94
C ASP A 148 -6.89 6.48 -21.95
N PRO A 149 -6.70 5.42 -21.17
CA PRO A 149 -5.58 5.32 -20.25
C PRO A 149 -4.23 5.07 -20.93
N SER A 150 -4.24 4.68 -22.22
CA SER A 150 -3.01 4.47 -22.99
C SER A 150 -2.38 5.77 -23.47
N LEU A 151 -3.18 6.80 -23.67
CA LEU A 151 -2.75 8.12 -24.15
C LEU A 151 -2.82 9.21 -23.09
N ASN A 152 -3.70 9.07 -22.09
CA ASN A 152 -3.92 10.07 -21.06
C ASN A 152 -3.41 9.58 -19.68
N GLY A 153 -2.39 10.27 -19.17
CA GLY A 153 -1.77 9.92 -17.88
C GLY A 153 -2.71 10.03 -16.68
N THR A 154 -3.68 10.96 -16.71
CA THR A 154 -4.67 11.07 -15.64
C THR A 154 -5.61 9.87 -15.63
N HIS A 155 -6.07 9.41 -16.81
CA HIS A 155 -6.89 8.20 -16.92
C HIS A 155 -6.11 6.95 -16.45
N ALA A 156 -4.82 6.85 -16.83
CA ALA A 156 -3.95 5.76 -16.37
C ALA A 156 -3.79 5.77 -14.85
N MET A 157 -3.59 6.94 -14.23
CA MET A 157 -3.48 7.07 -12.79
C MET A 157 -4.80 6.73 -12.08
N MET A 158 -5.94 7.18 -12.59
CA MET A 158 -7.26 6.84 -12.05
C MET A 158 -7.53 5.33 -12.11
N MET A 159 -7.17 4.68 -13.22
CA MET A 159 -7.26 3.24 -13.39
C MET A 159 -6.43 2.49 -12.33
N LEU A 160 -5.19 2.92 -12.10
CA LEU A 160 -4.31 2.33 -11.09
C LEU A 160 -4.83 2.54 -9.67
N ILE A 161 -5.28 3.78 -9.34
CA ILE A 161 -5.84 4.09 -8.03
C ILE A 161 -7.08 3.23 -7.77
N PHE A 162 -7.94 3.06 -8.75
CA PHE A 162 -9.14 2.24 -8.61
C PHE A 162 -8.78 0.76 -8.37
N ALA A 163 -7.88 0.20 -9.18
CA ALA A 163 -7.46 -1.20 -9.06
C ALA A 163 -6.76 -1.49 -7.72
N GLY A 164 -5.84 -0.62 -7.30
CA GLY A 164 -5.17 -0.75 -6.00
C GLY A 164 -6.13 -0.57 -4.83
N SER A 165 -7.05 0.40 -4.92
CA SER A 165 -8.07 0.60 -3.89
C SER A 165 -8.98 -0.60 -3.75
N TRP A 166 -9.41 -1.21 -4.86
CA TRP A 166 -10.28 -2.38 -4.84
C TRP A 166 -9.65 -3.55 -4.06
N GLN A 167 -8.35 -3.77 -4.20
CA GLN A 167 -7.62 -4.77 -3.43
C GLN A 167 -7.58 -4.45 -1.94
N LEU A 168 -7.28 -3.19 -1.60
CA LEU A 168 -7.16 -2.73 -0.21
C LEU A 168 -8.51 -2.62 0.51
N VAL A 169 -9.62 -2.41 -0.22
CA VAL A 169 -10.97 -2.35 0.38
C VAL A 169 -11.27 -3.62 1.18
N ALA A 170 -10.90 -4.80 0.69
CA ALA A 170 -11.14 -6.06 1.36
C ALA A 170 -10.50 -6.12 2.76
N TYR A 171 -9.24 -5.75 2.85
CA TYR A 171 -8.48 -5.68 4.09
C TYR A 171 -9.07 -4.63 5.05
N ASN A 172 -9.24 -3.41 4.57
CA ASN A 172 -9.79 -2.31 5.37
C ASN A 172 -11.19 -2.61 5.91
N PHE A 173 -12.02 -3.25 5.09
CA PHE A 173 -13.39 -3.64 5.48
C PHE A 173 -13.40 -4.58 6.70
N VAL A 174 -12.51 -5.58 6.73
CA VAL A 174 -12.42 -6.52 7.86
C VAL A 174 -12.08 -5.79 9.16
N PHE A 175 -11.09 -4.88 9.12
CA PHE A 175 -10.67 -4.13 10.29
C PHE A 175 -11.74 -3.13 10.76
N PHE A 176 -12.39 -2.42 9.84
CA PHE A 176 -13.48 -1.52 10.22
C PHE A 176 -14.66 -2.28 10.80
N LEU A 177 -15.03 -3.42 10.22
CA LEU A 177 -16.11 -4.24 10.75
C LEU A 177 -15.79 -4.77 12.14
N ALA A 178 -14.56 -5.26 12.37
CA ALA A 178 -14.10 -5.68 13.69
C ALA A 178 -14.11 -4.53 14.69
N GLY A 179 -13.64 -3.34 14.28
CA GLY A 179 -13.69 -2.13 15.09
C GLY A 179 -15.11 -1.71 15.46
N LEU A 180 -16.05 -1.72 14.51
CA LEU A 180 -17.46 -1.42 14.78
C LEU A 180 -18.09 -2.41 15.75
N GLN A 181 -17.79 -3.72 15.61
CA GLN A 181 -18.29 -4.77 16.47
C GLN A 181 -17.69 -4.72 17.91
N SER A 182 -16.57 -4.04 18.11
CA SER A 182 -15.97 -3.83 19.43
C SER A 182 -16.65 -2.69 20.22
N ILE A 183 -17.46 -1.85 19.57
CA ILE A 183 -18.19 -0.76 20.22
C ILE A 183 -19.32 -1.34 21.06
N PRO A 184 -19.39 -1.02 22.39
CA PRO A 184 -20.45 -1.53 23.25
C PRO A 184 -21.83 -1.11 22.74
N ARG A 185 -22.71 -2.05 22.49
CA ARG A 185 -24.09 -1.81 22.04
C ARG A 185 -24.87 -0.84 22.92
N PRO A 186 -24.76 -0.88 24.28
CA PRO A 186 -25.46 0.07 25.13
C PRO A 186 -25.19 1.55 24.81
N LEU A 187 -23.99 1.90 24.29
CA LEU A 187 -23.70 3.27 23.87
C LEU A 187 -24.56 3.71 22.66
N ILE A 188 -24.75 2.79 21.72
CA ILE A 188 -25.54 3.07 20.52
C ILE A 188 -27.03 3.11 20.85
N GLU A 189 -27.50 2.26 21.78
CA GLU A 189 -28.88 2.19 22.26
C GLU A 189 -29.22 3.43 23.10
N ALA A 190 -28.38 3.86 24.04
CA ALA A 190 -28.56 5.07 24.82
C ALA A 190 -28.69 6.30 23.90
N ALA A 191 -27.80 6.45 22.91
CA ALA A 191 -27.88 7.55 21.96
C ALA A 191 -29.19 7.50 21.14
N ALA A 192 -29.72 6.31 20.86
CA ALA A 192 -31.00 6.15 20.17
C ALA A 192 -32.18 6.60 21.05
N MET A 193 -32.13 6.30 22.36
CA MET A 193 -33.11 6.77 23.33
C MET A 193 -33.10 8.29 23.51
N ASP A 194 -31.92 8.91 23.38
CA ASP A 194 -31.74 10.37 23.37
C ASP A 194 -32.16 11.03 22.04
N GLY A 195 -32.78 10.26 21.12
CA GLY A 195 -33.29 10.76 19.83
C GLY A 195 -32.22 10.97 18.76
N ALA A 196 -30.97 10.45 18.94
CA ALA A 196 -29.96 10.54 17.93
C ALA A 196 -30.28 9.63 16.72
N GLY A 197 -30.48 10.22 15.55
CA GLY A 197 -30.68 9.48 14.30
C GLY A 197 -29.44 8.68 13.89
N PRO A 198 -29.58 7.74 12.92
CA PRO A 198 -28.48 6.86 12.52
C PRO A 198 -27.21 7.59 12.07
N LEU A 199 -27.35 8.67 11.30
CA LEU A 199 -26.23 9.46 10.81
C LEU A 199 -25.50 10.19 11.96
N ARG A 200 -26.26 10.69 12.95
CA ARG A 200 -25.69 11.36 14.12
C ARG A 200 -24.91 10.37 14.98
N ARG A 201 -25.46 9.16 15.23
CA ARG A 201 -24.75 8.09 15.95
C ARG A 201 -23.47 7.65 15.23
N MET A 202 -23.52 7.54 13.91
CA MET A 202 -22.33 7.23 13.10
C MET A 202 -21.25 8.30 13.28
N ARG A 203 -21.60 9.58 13.09
CA ARG A 203 -20.66 10.70 13.13
C ARG A 203 -20.11 10.98 14.52
N ASP A 204 -20.97 10.96 15.53
CA ASP A 204 -20.64 11.45 16.87
C ASP A 204 -20.13 10.33 17.80
N ILE A 205 -20.37 9.05 17.46
CA ILE A 205 -20.00 7.91 18.31
C ILE A 205 -19.12 6.90 17.54
N GLN A 206 -19.66 6.33 16.46
CA GLN A 206 -18.96 5.20 15.78
C GLN A 206 -17.65 5.64 15.13
N VAL A 207 -17.67 6.70 14.31
CA VAL A 207 -16.46 7.19 13.62
C VAL A 207 -15.37 7.67 14.59
N PRO A 208 -15.66 8.45 15.64
CA PRO A 208 -14.65 8.80 16.63
C PRO A 208 -14.04 7.61 17.38
N LEU A 209 -14.86 6.61 17.75
CA LEU A 209 -14.36 5.40 18.40
C LEU A 209 -13.53 4.51 17.47
N LEU A 210 -13.70 4.63 16.17
CA LEU A 210 -12.86 3.95 15.17
C LEU A 210 -11.53 4.67 14.89
N ALA A 211 -11.24 5.80 15.54
CA ALA A 211 -10.01 6.56 15.27
C ALA A 211 -8.71 5.72 15.35
N PRO A 212 -8.54 4.78 16.31
CA PRO A 212 -7.36 3.90 16.34
C PRO A 212 -7.28 2.99 15.11
N THR A 213 -8.42 2.44 14.67
CA THR A 213 -8.51 1.59 13.47
C THR A 213 -8.19 2.39 12.20
N PHE A 214 -8.73 3.61 12.09
CA PHE A 214 -8.40 4.53 11.00
C PHE A 214 -6.90 4.77 10.89
N PHE A 215 -6.29 5.10 12.03
CA PHE A 215 -4.86 5.36 12.05
C PHE A 215 -4.06 4.15 11.59
N PHE A 216 -4.33 2.99 12.17
CA PHE A 216 -3.69 1.74 11.79
C PHE A 216 -3.79 1.49 10.28
N LEU A 217 -5.00 1.64 9.72
CA LEU A 217 -5.24 1.41 8.30
C LEU A 217 -4.53 2.44 7.40
N VAL A 218 -4.48 3.71 7.80
CA VAL A 218 -3.71 4.73 7.07
C VAL A 218 -2.23 4.37 7.02
N VAL A 219 -1.63 3.94 8.14
CA VAL A 219 -0.22 3.53 8.20
C VAL A 219 0.05 2.35 7.27
N ILE A 220 -0.76 1.29 7.39
CA ILE A 220 -0.58 0.08 6.59
C ILE A 220 -0.79 0.36 5.11
N ASN A 221 -1.88 1.03 4.74
CA ASN A 221 -2.21 1.30 3.33
C ASN A 221 -1.16 2.19 2.65
N LEU A 222 -0.67 3.24 3.32
CA LEU A 222 0.38 4.08 2.75
C LEU A 222 1.67 3.29 2.59
N THR A 223 2.09 2.52 3.59
CA THR A 223 3.28 1.67 3.49
C THR A 223 3.16 0.67 2.34
N ASP A 224 2.02 -0.03 2.24
CA ASP A 224 1.74 -0.98 1.18
C ASP A 224 1.77 -0.33 -0.21
N SER A 225 1.16 0.84 -0.36
CA SER A 225 1.16 1.59 -1.62
C SER A 225 2.55 2.02 -2.10
N PHE A 226 3.50 2.26 -1.18
CA PHE A 226 4.89 2.57 -1.55
C PHE A 226 5.73 1.33 -1.85
N THR A 227 5.42 0.16 -1.28
CA THR A 227 6.29 -1.02 -1.34
C THR A 227 5.76 -2.13 -2.24
N ASN A 228 4.45 -2.36 -2.27
CA ASN A 228 3.84 -3.54 -2.92
C ASN A 228 3.11 -3.24 -4.23
N SER A 229 3.12 -2.00 -4.71
CA SER A 229 2.39 -1.58 -5.93
C SER A 229 3.11 -1.91 -7.25
N PHE A 230 4.35 -2.42 -7.20
CA PHE A 230 5.14 -2.73 -8.38
C PHE A 230 4.39 -3.61 -9.39
N GLY A 231 3.86 -4.76 -8.95
CA GLY A 231 3.22 -5.73 -9.84
C GLY A 231 1.97 -5.19 -10.54
N LEU A 232 1.23 -4.30 -9.87
CA LEU A 232 0.07 -3.65 -10.45
C LEU A 232 0.48 -2.65 -11.54
N VAL A 233 1.45 -1.79 -11.26
CA VAL A 233 1.93 -0.76 -12.20
C VAL A 233 2.62 -1.39 -13.41
N ASP A 234 3.46 -2.41 -13.20
CA ASP A 234 4.16 -3.08 -14.29
C ASP A 234 3.19 -3.70 -15.31
N ILE A 235 2.17 -4.39 -14.84
CA ILE A 235 1.18 -5.05 -15.70
C ILE A 235 0.20 -4.07 -16.34
N MET A 236 -0.28 -3.07 -15.60
CA MET A 236 -1.33 -2.19 -16.12
C MET A 236 -0.81 -1.11 -17.04
N THR A 237 0.29 -0.46 -16.70
CA THR A 237 0.75 0.76 -17.38
C THR A 237 2.23 0.74 -17.76
N ALA A 238 3.03 -0.12 -17.14
CA ALA A 238 4.49 -0.10 -17.28
C ALA A 238 5.09 1.32 -17.10
N GLY A 239 4.55 2.09 -16.13
CA GLY A 239 4.95 3.46 -15.84
C GLY A 239 4.38 4.52 -16.79
N GLY A 240 3.71 4.13 -17.88
CA GLY A 240 3.18 5.02 -18.93
C GLY A 240 1.78 5.59 -18.66
N PRO A 241 1.25 6.37 -19.61
CA PRO A 241 1.93 7.00 -20.74
C PRO A 241 2.88 8.13 -20.29
N ALA A 242 3.92 8.39 -21.05
CA ALA A 242 4.89 9.46 -20.80
C ALA A 242 5.36 9.57 -19.32
N ARG A 243 5.53 8.44 -18.62
CA ARG A 243 5.90 8.33 -17.20
C ARG A 243 4.86 8.88 -16.21
N ALA A 244 3.62 9.05 -16.64
CA ALA A 244 2.56 9.58 -15.78
C ALA A 244 2.22 8.66 -14.59
N THR A 245 2.60 7.40 -14.65
CA THR A 245 2.40 6.40 -13.58
C THR A 245 3.72 5.75 -13.13
N ASP A 246 4.84 6.43 -13.38
CA ASP A 246 6.18 5.99 -13.00
C ASP A 246 6.41 6.22 -11.49
N ILE A 247 5.79 5.38 -10.66
CA ILE A 247 5.97 5.42 -9.20
C ILE A 247 7.39 5.00 -8.80
N MET A 248 7.85 5.43 -7.62
CA MET A 248 9.22 5.19 -7.15
C MET A 248 9.64 3.72 -7.20
N VAL A 249 8.80 2.79 -6.75
CA VAL A 249 9.15 1.35 -6.77
C VAL A 249 9.28 0.81 -8.19
N TYR A 250 8.47 1.31 -9.15
CA TYR A 250 8.58 0.93 -10.55
C TYR A 250 9.81 1.57 -11.20
N LYS A 251 10.10 2.83 -10.88
CA LYS A 251 11.31 3.53 -11.35
C LYS A 251 12.60 2.82 -10.91
N ILE A 252 12.69 2.39 -9.64
CA ILE A 252 13.82 1.61 -9.13
C ILE A 252 14.04 0.36 -9.99
N TYR A 253 12.98 -0.37 -10.31
CA TYR A 253 13.06 -1.52 -11.18
C TYR A 253 13.46 -1.15 -12.61
N SER A 254 12.86 -0.13 -13.17
CA SER A 254 13.13 0.31 -14.54
C SER A 254 14.59 0.77 -14.71
N ASP A 255 15.08 1.58 -13.77
CA ASP A 255 16.46 2.07 -13.82
C ASP A 255 17.46 0.93 -13.56
N GLY A 256 17.21 0.08 -12.57
CA GLY A 256 18.11 -1.01 -12.20
C GLY A 256 18.15 -2.15 -13.21
N PHE A 257 16.98 -2.64 -13.65
CA PHE A 257 16.93 -3.87 -14.48
C PHE A 257 16.79 -3.60 -15.97
N LYS A 258 16.11 -2.52 -16.38
CA LYS A 258 15.99 -2.14 -17.78
C LYS A 258 17.11 -1.18 -18.19
N GLY A 259 17.48 -0.24 -17.30
CA GLY A 259 18.56 0.72 -17.50
C GLY A 259 19.95 0.21 -17.12
N LEU A 260 20.02 -0.97 -16.43
CA LEU A 260 21.27 -1.58 -15.93
C LEU A 260 22.05 -0.69 -14.96
N ASP A 261 21.38 0.30 -14.36
CA ASP A 261 21.94 1.16 -13.31
C ASP A 261 21.64 0.58 -11.92
N TYR A 262 22.36 -0.46 -11.53
CA TYR A 262 22.19 -1.10 -10.24
C TYR A 262 22.58 -0.20 -9.07
N SER A 263 23.55 0.67 -9.27
CA SER A 263 24.05 1.59 -8.24
C SER A 263 23.04 2.70 -7.94
N GLY A 264 22.51 3.33 -8.99
CA GLY A 264 21.45 4.33 -8.85
C GLY A 264 20.14 3.71 -8.32
N ALA A 265 19.77 2.52 -8.77
CA ALA A 265 18.59 1.81 -8.26
C ALA A 265 18.74 1.44 -6.77
N ALA A 266 19.94 1.02 -6.33
CA ALA A 266 20.23 0.76 -4.92
C ALA A 266 20.12 2.03 -4.07
N ALA A 267 20.65 3.16 -4.55
CA ALA A 267 20.53 4.44 -3.86
C ALA A 267 19.05 4.91 -3.79
N GLN A 268 18.29 4.79 -4.88
CA GLN A 268 16.84 5.07 -4.88
C GLN A 268 16.09 4.18 -3.88
N SER A 269 16.45 2.90 -3.75
CA SER A 269 15.83 1.97 -2.79
C SER A 269 16.08 2.42 -1.35
N ILE A 270 17.28 2.90 -1.01
CA ILE A 270 17.59 3.46 0.30
C ILE A 270 16.77 4.72 0.57
N ILE A 271 16.66 5.62 -0.41
CA ILE A 271 15.85 6.85 -0.25
C ILE A 271 14.38 6.48 -0.04
N LEU A 272 13.83 5.52 -0.82
CA LEU A 272 12.46 5.04 -0.63
C LEU A 272 12.26 4.44 0.77
N MET A 273 13.18 3.61 1.23
CA MET A 273 13.14 3.03 2.58
C MET A 273 13.13 4.14 3.66
N LEU A 274 14.00 5.12 3.56
CA LEU A 274 14.07 6.24 4.50
C LEU A 274 12.78 7.08 4.45
N LEU A 275 12.20 7.30 3.27
CA LEU A 275 10.93 8.00 3.10
C LEU A 275 9.80 7.26 3.81
N VAL A 276 9.68 5.94 3.62
CA VAL A 276 8.64 5.12 4.28
C VAL A 276 8.83 5.09 5.79
N VAL A 277 10.07 4.95 6.27
CA VAL A 277 10.39 4.99 7.71
C VAL A 277 10.04 6.37 8.30
N ALA A 278 10.42 7.45 7.63
CA ALA A 278 10.11 8.81 8.08
C ALA A 278 8.60 9.07 8.11
N LEU A 279 7.89 8.64 7.05
CA LEU A 279 6.43 8.75 6.97
C LEU A 279 5.76 7.98 8.10
N THR A 280 6.18 6.75 8.35
CA THR A 280 5.68 5.91 9.44
C THR A 280 5.97 6.55 10.80
N PHE A 281 7.18 7.05 11.03
CA PHE A 281 7.55 7.72 12.26
C PHE A 281 6.71 8.99 12.51
N ILE A 282 6.50 9.80 11.46
CA ILE A 282 5.65 10.99 11.52
C ILE A 282 4.22 10.60 11.90
N GLN A 283 3.65 9.58 11.26
CA GLN A 283 2.31 9.09 11.54
C GLN A 283 2.16 8.67 13.01
N PHE A 284 3.08 7.85 13.53
CA PHE A 284 3.04 7.41 14.93
C PHE A 284 3.13 8.60 15.91
N ARG A 285 4.08 9.52 15.69
CA ARG A 285 4.26 10.68 16.57
C ARG A 285 3.07 11.63 16.62
N PHE A 286 2.38 11.84 15.48
CA PHE A 286 1.19 12.71 15.44
C PHE A 286 -0.01 12.09 16.12
N VAL A 287 -0.18 10.79 16.05
CA VAL A 287 -1.36 10.10 16.56
C VAL A 287 -1.23 9.79 18.05
N GLU A 288 -0.05 9.37 18.50
CA GLU A 288 0.20 9.15 19.93
C GLU A 288 -0.14 10.39 20.78
N ARG A 289 0.10 11.59 20.25
CA ARG A 289 -0.26 12.85 20.92
C ARG A 289 -1.77 13.15 20.95
N LYS A 290 -2.56 12.62 20.00
CA LYS A 290 -4.02 12.87 19.94
C LYS A 290 -4.86 11.76 20.56
N MET A 291 -4.33 10.55 20.66
CA MET A 291 -4.98 9.43 21.34
C MET A 291 -4.51 9.31 22.79
N GLN A 292 -4.55 10.40 23.54
CA GLN A 292 -4.58 10.27 25.01
C GLN A 292 -5.92 9.60 25.34
N TYR A 293 -5.83 8.34 25.73
CA TYR A 293 -6.94 7.61 26.33
C TYR A 293 -7.39 8.44 27.56
N ARG A 294 -8.50 9.15 27.43
CA ARG A 294 -9.29 9.63 28.54
C ARG A 294 -10.34 8.59 28.86
#